data_78c2d5a295905f5359cf32a896928ae7
#
_entry.id   78c2d5a295905f5359cf32a896928ae7
#
_cell.length_a   1.000
_cell.length_b   1.000
_cell.length_c   1.000
_cell.angle_alpha   90.00
_cell.angle_beta   90.00
_cell.angle_gamma   90.00
#
_symmetry.space_group_name_H-M   'P 1'
#
loop_
_entity.id
_entity.type
_entity.pdbx_description
1 polymer ?
#
loop_
_entity_poly.entity_id
_entity_poly.type
_entity_poly.pdbx_seq_one_letter_code
_entity_poly.pdbx_strand_id
1 'polypeptide(L)'
;MKIKILSQEYEVIEEKVIDRDGNLLGQVNLITNEISICSDMPKEKKEITLLHEILHAILQQLAFHEECDNENLISGLSTGIYQVLRDNKNLFTFW
;
A
#
# COMPACT_ATOMS: atom_id res chain seq x y z
N MET A 1 -12.92 0.99 -4.24
CA MET A 1 -12.11 0.55 -5.40
C MET A 1 -11.53 -0.82 -5.11
N LYS A 2 -11.68 -1.73 -6.05
CA LYS A 2 -11.14 -3.08 -5.88
C LYS A 2 -9.83 -3.25 -6.65
N ILE A 3 -8.87 -3.89 -6.04
CA ILE A 3 -7.60 -4.20 -6.69
C ILE A 3 -7.27 -5.67 -6.47
N LYS A 4 -6.62 -6.27 -7.46
CA LYS A 4 -6.16 -7.64 -7.34
C LYS A 4 -4.67 -7.65 -7.03
N ILE A 5 -4.29 -8.33 -5.96
CA ILE A 5 -2.90 -8.50 -5.56
C ILE A 5 -2.61 -9.99 -5.56
N LEU A 6 -1.80 -10.42 -6.53
CA LEU A 6 -1.51 -11.85 -6.74
C LEU A 6 -2.82 -12.63 -6.87
N SER A 7 -3.09 -13.56 -5.97
CA SER A 7 -4.26 -14.44 -6.07
C SER A 7 -5.53 -13.87 -5.44
N GLN A 8 -5.46 -12.72 -4.78
CA GLN A 8 -6.58 -12.23 -3.98
C GLN A 8 -7.02 -10.82 -4.36
N GLU A 9 -8.30 -10.56 -4.20
CA GLU A 9 -8.91 -9.26 -4.44
C GLU A 9 -9.06 -8.53 -3.10
N TYR A 10 -8.71 -7.23 -3.11
CA TYR A 10 -8.81 -6.37 -1.94
C TYR A 10 -9.71 -5.18 -2.23
N GLU A 11 -10.48 -4.77 -1.23
CA GLU A 11 -11.25 -3.53 -1.30
C GLU A 11 -10.42 -2.40 -0.69
N VAL A 12 -10.23 -1.34 -1.46
CA VAL A 12 -9.53 -0.14 -0.96
C VAL A 12 -10.57 0.89 -0.57
N ILE A 13 -10.52 1.33 0.69
CA ILE A 13 -11.46 2.30 1.24
C ILE A 13 -10.69 3.47 1.88
N GLU A 14 -11.31 4.63 1.89
CA GLU A 14 -10.79 5.80 2.58
C GLU A 14 -11.57 5.97 3.89
N GLU A 15 -10.84 6.23 4.96
CA GLU A 15 -11.42 6.47 6.28
C GLU A 15 -10.78 7.70 6.89
N LYS A 16 -11.56 8.48 7.62
CA LYS A 16 -11.07 9.71 8.22
C LYS A 16 -10.03 9.44 9.29
N VAL A 17 -10.24 8.38 10.08
CA VAL A 17 -9.33 7.95 11.13
C VAL A 17 -9.16 6.43 11.02
N ILE A 18 -7.91 5.97 10.90
CA ILE A 18 -7.59 4.55 10.79
C ILE A 18 -7.49 3.91 12.17
N ASP A 19 -6.88 4.62 13.13
CA ASP A 19 -6.85 4.18 14.51
C ASP A 19 -7.22 5.34 15.44
N ARG A 20 -7.47 5.02 16.70
CA ARG A 20 -7.92 6.00 17.69
C ARG A 20 -6.85 7.03 18.03
N ASP A 21 -5.60 6.66 17.92
CA ASP A 21 -4.48 7.54 18.26
C ASP A 21 -4.06 8.40 17.06
N GLY A 22 -4.63 8.16 15.88
CA GLY A 22 -4.33 8.91 14.68
C GLY A 22 -2.93 8.69 14.14
N ASN A 23 -2.27 7.62 14.55
CA ASN A 23 -0.89 7.32 14.16
C ASN A 23 -0.76 6.51 12.89
N LEU A 24 -1.80 5.76 12.52
CA LEU A 24 -1.81 4.98 11.30
C LEU A 24 -2.35 5.78 10.13
N LEU A 25 -1.60 5.83 9.05
CA LEU A 25 -2.03 6.47 7.81
C LEU A 25 -2.73 5.48 6.88
N GLY A 26 -2.45 4.19 7.04
CA GLY A 26 -3.08 3.12 6.30
C GLY A 26 -2.96 1.81 7.03
N GLN A 27 -3.71 0.82 6.57
CA GLN A 27 -3.76 -0.49 7.19
C GLN A 27 -4.27 -1.51 6.18
N VAL A 28 -3.70 -2.71 6.19
CA VAL A 28 -4.26 -3.83 5.44
C VAL A 28 -4.75 -4.87 6.43
N ASN A 29 -6.00 -5.31 6.25
CA ASN A 29 -6.56 -6.41 7.01
C ASN A 29 -6.47 -7.66 6.14
N LEU A 30 -5.55 -8.55 6.49
CA LEU A 30 -5.27 -9.75 5.69
C LEU A 30 -6.36 -10.83 5.83
N ILE A 31 -7.25 -10.70 6.81
CA ILE A 31 -8.37 -11.62 7.01
C ILE A 31 -9.55 -11.23 6.12
N THR A 32 -9.88 -9.94 6.10
CA THR A 32 -11.03 -9.43 5.34
C THR A 32 -10.65 -8.94 3.95
N ASN A 33 -9.36 -8.83 3.65
CA ASN A 33 -8.84 -8.29 2.40
C ASN A 33 -9.31 -6.86 2.14
N GLU A 34 -9.23 -6.03 3.19
CA GLU A 34 -9.52 -4.61 3.09
C GLU A 34 -8.26 -3.79 3.32
N ILE A 35 -8.07 -2.77 2.50
CA ILE A 35 -7.00 -1.78 2.66
C ILE A 35 -7.67 -0.45 2.98
N SER A 36 -7.34 0.11 4.15
CA SER A 36 -7.88 1.40 4.60
C SER A 36 -6.81 2.46 4.48
N ILE A 37 -7.16 3.60 3.90
CA ILE A 37 -6.25 4.74 3.74
C ILE A 37 -6.88 5.95 4.42
N CYS A 38 -6.10 6.69 5.20
CA CYS A 38 -6.57 7.91 5.84
C CYS A 38 -6.96 8.94 4.77
N SER A 39 -8.20 9.43 4.85
CA SER A 39 -8.72 10.37 3.85
C SER A 39 -8.16 11.79 4.00
N ASP A 40 -7.65 12.14 5.18
CA ASP A 40 -7.16 13.48 5.48
C ASP A 40 -5.68 13.64 5.15
N MET A 41 -5.31 13.31 3.92
CA MET A 41 -3.93 13.41 3.45
C MET A 41 -3.90 13.97 2.02
N PRO A 42 -2.81 14.64 1.64
CA PRO A 42 -2.60 15.00 0.24
C PRO A 42 -2.57 13.75 -0.65
N LYS A 43 -2.90 13.94 -1.91
CA LYS A 43 -2.99 12.84 -2.88
C LYS A 43 -1.73 12.00 -2.95
N GLU A 44 -0.55 12.63 -3.02
CA GLU A 44 0.71 11.88 -3.07
C GLU A 44 0.90 10.99 -1.85
N LYS A 45 0.56 11.49 -0.68
CA LYS A 45 0.70 10.72 0.55
C LYS A 45 -0.26 9.55 0.59
N LYS A 46 -1.48 9.72 0.07
CA LYS A 46 -2.43 8.60 -0.08
C LYS A 46 -1.87 7.53 -1.00
N GLU A 47 -1.29 7.95 -2.11
CA GLU A 47 -0.73 7.01 -3.11
C GLU A 47 0.45 6.22 -2.55
N ILE A 48 1.37 6.88 -1.86
CA ILE A 48 2.50 6.20 -1.21
C ILE A 48 2.00 5.24 -0.14
N THR A 49 1.03 5.68 0.66
CA THR A 49 0.45 4.84 1.72
C THR A 49 -0.24 3.61 1.14
N LEU A 50 -0.98 3.78 0.06
CA LEU A 50 -1.61 2.63 -0.61
C LEU A 50 -0.55 1.64 -1.09
N LEU A 51 0.52 2.12 -1.70
CA LEU A 51 1.61 1.26 -2.15
C LEU A 51 2.28 0.53 -1.00
N HIS A 52 2.46 1.21 0.15
CA HIS A 52 2.97 0.62 1.37
C HIS A 52 2.12 -0.59 1.81
N GLU A 53 0.80 -0.42 1.84
CA GLU A 53 -0.10 -1.52 2.22
C GLU A 53 -0.13 -2.63 1.18
N ILE A 54 -0.05 -2.29 -0.10
CA ILE A 54 0.06 -3.28 -1.18
C ILE A 54 1.31 -4.15 -0.99
N LEU A 55 2.44 -3.54 -0.62
CA LEU A 55 3.67 -4.30 -0.39
C LEU A 55 3.54 -5.26 0.79
N HIS A 56 2.87 -4.85 1.86
CA HIS A 56 2.56 -5.78 2.95
C HIS A 56 1.77 -6.98 2.44
N ALA A 57 0.74 -6.74 1.64
CA ALA A 57 -0.10 -7.82 1.11
C ALA A 57 0.68 -8.75 0.18
N ILE A 58 1.54 -8.20 -0.67
CA ILE A 58 2.38 -9.01 -1.58
C ILE A 58 3.31 -9.91 -0.77
N LEU A 59 4.03 -9.33 0.17
CA LEU A 59 5.01 -10.09 0.95
C LEU A 59 4.34 -11.15 1.82
N GLN A 60 3.16 -10.85 2.35
CA GLN A 60 2.40 -11.82 3.12
C GLN A 60 1.99 -13.01 2.25
N GLN A 61 1.48 -12.76 1.04
CA GLN A 61 1.07 -13.84 0.14
C GLN A 61 2.24 -14.68 -0.34
N LEU A 62 3.42 -14.07 -0.47
CA LEU A 62 4.64 -14.76 -0.88
C LEU A 62 5.36 -15.44 0.29
N ALA A 63 4.80 -15.35 1.50
CA ALA A 63 5.36 -15.93 2.73
C ALA A 63 6.71 -15.33 3.14
N PHE A 64 6.97 -14.08 2.76
CA PHE A 64 8.12 -13.33 3.24
C PHE A 64 7.74 -12.61 4.54
N HIS A 65 7.56 -13.38 5.61
CA HIS A 65 7.00 -12.84 6.87
C HIS A 65 7.91 -11.85 7.57
N GLU A 66 9.21 -12.09 7.60
CA GLU A 66 10.16 -11.17 8.21
C GLU A 66 10.17 -9.84 7.46
N GLU A 67 10.22 -9.90 6.13
CA GLU A 67 10.23 -8.70 5.28
C GLU A 67 8.89 -7.96 5.38
N CYS A 68 7.77 -8.68 5.47
CA CYS A 68 6.45 -8.09 5.66
C CYS A 68 6.37 -7.29 6.96
N ASP A 69 7.06 -7.74 8.01
CA ASP A 69 7.08 -7.08 9.32
C ASP A 69 8.13 -5.98 9.43
N ASN A 70 8.96 -5.81 8.41
CA ASN A 70 10.03 -4.81 8.41
C ASN A 70 9.52 -3.48 7.85
N GLU A 71 9.03 -2.62 8.74
CA GLU A 71 8.46 -1.33 8.35
C GLU A 71 9.44 -0.40 7.65
N ASN A 72 10.72 -0.43 8.03
CA ASN A 72 11.73 0.39 7.35
C ASN A 72 11.93 -0.04 5.91
N LEU A 73 11.95 -1.34 5.66
CA LEU A 73 12.07 -1.89 4.31
C LEU A 73 10.85 -1.52 3.47
N ILE A 74 9.66 -1.73 4.01
CA ILE A 74 8.40 -1.44 3.31
C ILE A 74 8.31 0.05 2.98
N SER A 75 8.62 0.91 3.95
CA SER A 75 8.56 2.36 3.75
C SER A 75 9.55 2.83 2.69
N GLY A 76 10.77 2.31 2.74
CA GLY A 76 11.79 2.64 1.74
C GLY A 76 11.40 2.18 0.34
N LEU A 77 10.94 0.93 0.21
CA LEU A 77 10.51 0.38 -1.07
C LEU A 77 9.31 1.12 -1.65
N SER A 78 8.30 1.40 -0.83
CA SER A 78 7.11 2.11 -1.31
C SER A 78 7.46 3.51 -1.82
N THR A 79 8.32 4.22 -1.13
CA THR A 79 8.77 5.55 -1.54
C THR A 79 9.55 5.48 -2.87
N GLY A 80 10.50 4.55 -2.97
CA GLY A 80 11.30 4.39 -4.18
C GLY A 80 10.48 3.94 -5.38
N ILE A 81 9.62 2.95 -5.21
CA ILE A 81 8.75 2.46 -6.27
C ILE A 81 7.78 3.57 -6.72
N TYR A 82 7.21 4.29 -5.76
CA TYR A 82 6.31 5.39 -6.09
C TYR A 82 7.00 6.45 -6.96
N GLN A 83 8.22 6.83 -6.59
CA GLN A 83 8.99 7.81 -7.37
C GLN A 83 9.19 7.34 -8.82
N VAL A 84 9.58 6.08 -9.00
CA VAL A 84 9.81 5.52 -10.33
C VAL A 84 8.53 5.55 -11.16
N LEU A 85 7.42 5.11 -10.58
CA LEU A 85 6.13 5.08 -11.30
C LEU A 85 5.63 6.47 -11.62
N ARG A 86 5.74 7.41 -10.69
CA ARG A 86 5.28 8.79 -10.87
C ARG A 86 6.06 9.50 -11.97
N ASP A 87 7.37 9.34 -11.98
CA ASP A 87 8.26 10.07 -12.90
C ASP A 87 8.49 9.37 -14.23
N ASN A 88 7.92 8.18 -14.40
CA ASN A 88 8.07 7.38 -15.62
C ASN A 88 6.72 6.78 -16.01
N LYS A 89 5.76 7.64 -16.33
CA LYS A 89 4.35 7.22 -16.57
C LYS A 89 4.19 6.25 -17.74
N ASN A 90 5.14 6.27 -18.69
CA ASN A 90 5.08 5.38 -19.85
C ASN A 90 6.02 4.18 -19.72
N LEU A 91 6.38 3.82 -18.49
CA LEU A 91 7.40 2.83 -18.20
C LEU A 91 7.19 1.50 -18.96
N PHE A 92 5.96 1.03 -19.07
CA PHE A 92 5.66 -0.26 -19.67
C PHE A 92 5.16 -0.16 -21.11
N THR A 93 5.22 1.00 -21.73
CA THR A 93 4.69 1.21 -23.07
C THR A 93 5.74 1.56 -24.11
N PHE A 94 7.02 1.60 -23.72
CA PHE A 94 8.05 2.09 -24.62
C PHE A 94 8.60 1.04 -25.61
N TRP A 95 8.39 -0.25 -25.37
CA TRP A 95 8.77 -1.29 -26.32
C TRP A 95 7.56 -1.78 -27.17
#